data_b48b6cfc30fa0ccf13567455f3d88343
#
_entry.id   b48b6cfc30fa0ccf13567455f3d88343
#
_cell.length_a   1.000
_cell.length_b   1.000
_cell.length_c   1.000
_cell.angle_alpha   90.00
_cell.angle_beta   90.00
_cell.angle_gamma   90.00
#
_symmetry.space_group_name_H-M   'P 1'
#
loop_
_entity.id
_entity.type
_entity.pdbx_description
1 polymer ?
#
loop_
_entity_poly.entity_id
_entity_poly.type
_entity_poly.pdbx_seq_one_letter_code
_entity_poly.pdbx_strand_id
1 'polypeptide(L)'
;HDALPISRAVGKENKAEFSVPSLVEMRPPALCEGCGHRDMYTVLTQVLKEEYPTYKVFSDIGCYTLGANAPFNAINSCVDMGASITMAKGASDAGLHPAVAVIGDSTFTHSGMTGLLDCVNENADVTIVISDNETTAMTGGQDSAGTGRLEAICAGIGVAPEHIRVVVPLKKNYEEMKQIIREEIE
;
A
#
# COMPACT_ATOMS: atom_id res chain seq x y z
N HIS A 1 6.30 7.38 -23.79
CA HIS A 1 5.07 6.62 -23.69
C HIS A 1 4.85 5.89 -25.00
N ASP A 2 4.79 4.57 -24.91
CA ASP A 2 4.65 3.72 -26.07
C ASP A 2 3.19 3.72 -26.54
N ALA A 3 2.94 4.35 -27.70
CA ALA A 3 1.64 4.32 -28.37
C ALA A 3 1.42 3.05 -29.20
N LEU A 4 2.32 2.08 -29.14
CA LEU A 4 2.29 0.83 -29.90
C LEU A 4 0.97 0.04 -29.74
N PRO A 5 0.38 -0.11 -28.54
CA PRO A 5 -0.90 -0.82 -28.40
C PRO A 5 -2.03 -0.15 -29.16
N ILE A 6 -2.11 1.19 -29.09
CA ILE A 6 -3.15 1.96 -29.79
C ILE A 6 -2.92 1.92 -31.29
N SER A 7 -1.69 2.11 -31.75
CA SER A 7 -1.34 2.07 -33.17
C SER A 7 -1.69 0.72 -33.80
N ARG A 8 -1.42 -0.38 -33.10
CA ARG A 8 -1.78 -1.73 -33.53
C ARG A 8 -3.31 -1.94 -33.59
N ALA A 9 -4.03 -1.45 -32.58
CA ALA A 9 -5.49 -1.57 -32.54
C ALA A 9 -6.19 -0.83 -33.71
N VAL A 10 -5.60 0.27 -34.20
CA VAL A 10 -6.13 1.04 -35.34
C VAL A 10 -5.45 0.69 -36.68
N GLY A 11 -4.66 -0.38 -36.73
CA GLY A 11 -4.02 -0.86 -37.94
C GLY A 11 -2.92 0.05 -38.50
N LYS A 12 -2.35 0.95 -37.66
CA LYS A 12 -1.24 1.80 -38.07
C LYS A 12 0.09 1.23 -37.58
N GLU A 13 1.06 1.07 -38.45
CA GLU A 13 2.43 0.78 -38.06
C GLU A 13 3.07 2.03 -37.43
N ASN A 14 3.58 1.88 -36.22
CA ASN A 14 4.42 2.91 -35.63
C ASN A 14 5.86 2.70 -36.12
N LYS A 15 6.31 3.54 -37.02
CA LYS A 15 7.67 3.49 -37.61
C LYS A 15 8.68 4.32 -36.85
N ALA A 16 8.32 4.92 -35.71
CA ALA A 16 9.25 5.69 -34.94
C ALA A 16 10.17 4.76 -34.13
N GLU A 17 11.36 4.52 -34.61
CA GLU A 17 12.47 3.94 -33.84
C GLU A 17 13.02 5.02 -32.90
N PHE A 18 12.72 4.91 -31.61
CA PHE A 18 13.33 5.76 -30.60
C PHE A 18 14.61 5.09 -30.11
N SER A 19 15.76 5.64 -30.48
CA SER A 19 17.00 5.27 -29.82
C SER A 19 17.07 5.95 -28.45
N VAL A 20 17.25 5.17 -27.40
CA VAL A 20 17.50 5.72 -26.07
C VAL A 20 18.91 6.34 -26.08
N PRO A 21 19.07 7.65 -25.79
CA PRO A 21 20.38 8.26 -25.72
C PRO A 21 21.28 7.53 -24.72
N SER A 22 22.56 7.40 -25.01
CA SER A 22 23.55 6.74 -24.14
C SER A 22 23.70 7.38 -22.75
N LEU A 23 23.23 8.61 -22.61
CA LEU A 23 23.19 9.33 -21.32
C LEU A 23 22.08 8.81 -20.37
N VAL A 24 21.09 8.06 -20.89
CA VAL A 24 19.99 7.54 -20.08
C VAL A 24 20.42 6.24 -19.43
N GLU A 25 20.60 6.29 -18.11
CA GLU A 25 20.86 5.12 -17.30
C GLU A 25 19.56 4.45 -16.85
N MET A 26 19.58 3.11 -16.84
CA MET A 26 18.45 2.33 -16.32
C MET A 26 18.35 2.50 -14.80
N ARG A 27 17.22 3.00 -14.35
CA ARG A 27 16.88 3.13 -12.92
C ARG A 27 15.69 2.24 -12.60
N PRO A 28 15.90 1.02 -12.11
CA PRO A 28 14.82 0.16 -11.72
C PRO A 28 14.01 0.83 -10.60
N PRO A 29 12.68 0.73 -10.60
CA PRO A 29 11.84 1.31 -9.57
C PRO A 29 12.13 0.65 -8.23
N ALA A 30 12.42 1.46 -7.22
CA ALA A 30 12.72 1.02 -5.87
C ALA A 30 12.28 2.06 -4.84
N LEU A 31 12.00 1.61 -3.63
CA LEU A 31 11.78 2.51 -2.50
C LEU A 31 13.06 3.28 -2.19
N CYS A 32 12.94 4.58 -1.93
CA CYS A 32 14.05 5.46 -1.62
C CYS A 32 14.84 4.99 -0.40
N GLU A 33 16.13 5.31 -0.34
CA GLU A 33 16.92 5.09 0.87
C GLU A 33 16.40 5.93 2.03
N GLY A 34 16.28 5.32 3.23
CA GLY A 34 15.73 5.98 4.41
C GLY A 34 14.22 6.19 4.40
N CYS A 35 13.51 5.66 3.41
CA CYS A 35 12.06 5.73 3.35
C CYS A 35 11.41 4.83 4.40
N GLY A 36 10.47 5.37 5.18
CA GLY A 36 9.73 4.62 6.22
C GLY A 36 8.96 3.40 5.69
N HIS A 37 8.57 3.42 4.41
CA HIS A 37 7.96 2.24 3.78
C HIS A 37 8.87 1.00 3.82
N ARG A 38 10.21 1.19 3.78
CA ARG A 38 11.17 0.07 3.86
C ARG A 38 11.15 -0.56 5.24
N ASP A 39 11.12 0.26 6.28
CA ASP A 39 11.08 -0.22 7.67
C ASP A 39 9.73 -0.90 7.95
N MET A 40 8.64 -0.31 7.50
CA MET A 40 7.29 -0.89 7.60
C MET A 40 7.24 -2.26 6.93
N TYR A 41 7.66 -2.40 5.68
CA TYR A 41 7.65 -3.70 4.98
C TYR A 41 8.61 -4.71 5.59
N THR A 42 9.74 -4.27 6.12
CA THR A 42 10.66 -5.18 6.83
C THR A 42 9.94 -5.84 8.00
N VAL A 43 9.26 -5.06 8.82
CA VAL A 43 8.57 -5.57 10.01
C VAL A 43 7.34 -6.39 9.62
N LEU A 44 6.49 -5.88 8.73
CA LEU A 44 5.28 -6.56 8.27
C LEU A 44 5.59 -7.93 7.67
N THR A 45 6.58 -7.99 6.78
CA THR A 45 6.94 -9.26 6.13
C THR A 45 7.58 -10.24 7.10
N GLN A 46 8.31 -9.78 8.13
CA GLN A 46 8.82 -10.65 9.17
C GLN A 46 7.68 -11.31 9.95
N VAL A 47 6.76 -10.54 10.51
CA VAL A 47 5.63 -11.09 11.28
C VAL A 47 4.82 -12.06 10.42
N LEU A 48 4.42 -11.65 9.22
CA LEU A 48 3.58 -12.48 8.37
C LEU A 48 4.25 -13.80 7.97
N LYS A 49 5.54 -13.79 7.61
CA LYS A 49 6.27 -15.00 7.21
C LYS A 49 6.60 -15.94 8.37
N GLU A 50 6.84 -15.38 9.55
CA GLU A 50 7.22 -16.17 10.73
C GLU A 50 6.02 -16.83 11.40
N GLU A 51 4.85 -16.20 11.37
CA GLU A 51 3.72 -16.59 12.21
C GLU A 51 2.52 -17.13 11.43
N TYR A 52 2.38 -16.77 10.15
CA TYR A 52 1.21 -17.16 9.35
C TYR A 52 1.59 -18.00 8.13
N PRO A 53 1.16 -19.27 8.05
CA PRO A 53 1.48 -20.15 6.91
C PRO A 53 0.82 -19.70 5.61
N THR A 54 -0.32 -19.04 5.73
CA THR A 54 -1.07 -18.44 4.62
C THR A 54 -1.41 -17.00 4.99
N TYR A 55 -1.12 -16.07 4.12
CA TYR A 55 -1.51 -14.66 4.23
C TYR A 55 -1.53 -14.01 2.86
N LYS A 56 -2.20 -12.88 2.73
CA LYS A 56 -2.10 -12.03 1.55
C LYS A 56 -2.03 -10.58 1.96
N VAL A 57 -1.18 -9.83 1.25
CA VAL A 57 -1.05 -8.39 1.35
C VAL A 57 -1.56 -7.78 0.05
N PHE A 58 -2.62 -7.01 0.15
CA PHE A 58 -3.23 -6.29 -0.94
C PHE A 58 -2.76 -4.84 -0.92
N SER A 59 -2.42 -4.31 -2.08
CA SER A 59 -2.00 -2.93 -2.21
C SER A 59 -2.70 -2.26 -3.39
N ASP A 60 -2.50 -0.99 -3.51
CA ASP A 60 -2.97 -0.17 -4.61
C ASP A 60 -1.88 0.82 -5.07
N ILE A 61 -2.21 1.94 -5.68
CA ILE A 61 -1.28 2.78 -6.40
C ILE A 61 -0.70 3.89 -5.53
N GLY A 62 0.60 3.80 -5.28
CA GLY A 62 1.42 4.78 -4.58
C GLY A 62 2.87 4.32 -4.47
N CYS A 63 3.74 5.08 -3.78
CA CYS A 63 5.14 4.69 -3.56
C CYS A 63 5.26 3.35 -2.82
N TYR A 64 4.36 3.08 -1.89
CA TYR A 64 4.29 1.83 -1.14
C TYR A 64 4.09 0.60 -2.05
N THR A 65 3.49 0.74 -3.24
CA THR A 65 3.38 -0.34 -4.21
C THR A 65 4.73 -0.95 -4.59
N LEU A 66 5.81 -0.17 -4.49
CA LEU A 66 7.16 -0.66 -4.74
C LEU A 66 7.64 -1.72 -3.73
N GLY A 67 6.91 -1.93 -2.64
CA GLY A 67 7.08 -3.08 -1.76
C GLY A 67 6.81 -4.43 -2.42
N ALA A 68 6.20 -4.45 -3.61
CA ALA A 68 6.07 -5.64 -4.44
C ALA A 68 7.43 -6.16 -4.95
N ASN A 69 8.42 -5.28 -5.07
CA ASN A 69 9.74 -5.60 -5.58
C ASN A 69 10.68 -6.14 -4.49
N ALA A 70 11.76 -6.78 -4.93
CA ALA A 70 12.84 -7.17 -4.03
C ALA A 70 13.44 -5.92 -3.34
N PRO A 71 13.89 -6.04 -2.08
CA PRO A 71 14.02 -7.27 -1.29
C PRO A 71 12.75 -7.69 -0.53
N PHE A 72 11.70 -6.88 -0.53
CA PHE A 72 10.52 -7.09 0.31
C PHE A 72 9.63 -8.19 -0.23
N ASN A 73 9.24 -8.13 -1.51
CA ASN A 73 8.27 -9.03 -2.13
C ASN A 73 7.03 -9.19 -1.25
N ALA A 74 6.57 -8.05 -0.70
CA ALA A 74 5.58 -8.00 0.36
C ALA A 74 4.14 -8.04 -0.16
N ILE A 75 3.93 -7.61 -1.41
CA ILE A 75 2.61 -7.36 -1.97
C ILE A 75 2.23 -8.50 -2.92
N ASN A 76 1.02 -9.01 -2.78
CA ASN A 76 0.50 -10.10 -3.59
C ASN A 76 -0.44 -9.62 -4.72
N SER A 77 -1.07 -8.47 -4.56
CA SER A 77 -1.98 -7.90 -5.55
C SER A 77 -1.95 -6.37 -5.49
N CYS A 78 -2.08 -5.75 -6.64
CA CYS A 78 -2.16 -4.30 -6.80
C CYS A 78 -3.09 -3.97 -7.98
N VAL A 79 -4.10 -3.13 -7.74
CA VAL A 79 -5.06 -2.71 -8.77
C VAL A 79 -5.09 -1.18 -8.83
N ASP A 80 -6.24 -0.54 -8.71
CA ASP A 80 -6.40 0.91 -8.75
C ASP A 80 -6.34 1.56 -7.36
N MET A 81 -6.30 2.88 -7.31
CA MET A 81 -6.23 3.64 -6.05
C MET A 81 -7.42 3.32 -5.15
N GLY A 82 -7.14 2.88 -3.91
CA GLY A 82 -8.14 2.52 -2.90
C GLY A 82 -8.60 1.06 -2.92
N ALA A 83 -8.24 0.30 -3.95
CA ALA A 83 -8.64 -1.10 -4.08
C ALA A 83 -8.00 -2.04 -3.05
N SER A 84 -6.91 -1.64 -2.38
CA SER A 84 -6.24 -2.46 -1.37
C SER A 84 -7.20 -2.93 -0.28
N ILE A 85 -7.99 -2.02 0.27
CA ILE A 85 -8.92 -2.30 1.38
C ILE A 85 -10.06 -3.20 0.91
N THR A 86 -10.69 -2.88 -0.22
CA THR A 86 -11.81 -3.68 -0.74
C THR A 86 -11.40 -5.07 -1.21
N MET A 87 -10.18 -5.22 -1.74
CA MET A 87 -9.62 -6.53 -2.07
C MET A 87 -9.33 -7.35 -0.81
N ALA A 88 -8.77 -6.74 0.24
CA ALA A 88 -8.52 -7.41 1.51
C ALA A 88 -9.84 -7.85 2.14
N LYS A 89 -10.86 -6.97 2.15
CA LYS A 89 -12.20 -7.32 2.62
C LYS A 89 -12.79 -8.51 1.85
N GLY A 90 -12.81 -8.45 0.54
CA GLY A 90 -13.34 -9.57 -0.27
C GLY A 90 -12.57 -10.88 -0.05
N ALA A 91 -11.28 -10.82 0.21
CA ALA A 91 -10.48 -12.01 0.54
C ALA A 91 -10.81 -12.54 1.94
N SER A 92 -11.00 -11.66 2.93
CA SER A 92 -11.46 -12.01 4.28
C SER A 92 -12.86 -12.65 4.24
N ASP A 93 -13.79 -12.06 3.49
CA ASP A 93 -15.15 -12.63 3.28
C ASP A 93 -15.09 -14.03 2.66
N ALA A 94 -14.06 -14.31 1.86
CA ALA A 94 -13.79 -15.64 1.29
C ALA A 94 -13.03 -16.59 2.23
N GLY A 95 -12.78 -16.17 3.47
CA GLY A 95 -12.13 -16.98 4.51
C GLY A 95 -10.61 -16.91 4.55
N LEU A 96 -9.99 -15.90 3.92
CA LEU A 96 -8.56 -15.68 4.05
C LEU A 96 -8.25 -14.93 5.36
N HIS A 97 -7.36 -15.50 6.17
CA HIS A 97 -6.80 -14.85 7.35
C HIS A 97 -5.30 -15.14 7.47
N PRO A 98 -4.46 -14.13 7.74
CA PRO A 98 -4.79 -12.70 7.71
C PRO A 98 -4.93 -12.14 6.27
N ALA A 99 -5.86 -11.20 6.12
CA ALA A 99 -5.99 -10.36 4.94
C ALA A 99 -5.52 -8.94 5.30
N VAL A 100 -4.42 -8.51 4.71
CA VAL A 100 -3.78 -7.23 5.04
C VAL A 100 -3.89 -6.27 3.87
N ALA A 101 -4.37 -5.05 4.11
CA ALA A 101 -4.34 -3.95 3.13
C ALA A 101 -3.21 -3.00 3.45
N VAL A 102 -2.45 -2.57 2.44
CA VAL A 102 -1.47 -1.48 2.56
C VAL A 102 -1.85 -0.37 1.61
N ILE A 103 -2.04 0.82 2.15
CA ILE A 103 -2.49 2.01 1.43
C ILE A 103 -1.69 3.24 1.89
N GLY A 104 -1.45 4.19 1.00
CA GLY A 104 -0.82 5.46 1.35
C GLY A 104 -1.86 6.48 1.83
N ASP A 105 -1.41 7.49 2.57
CA ASP A 105 -2.21 8.57 3.12
C ASP A 105 -3.06 9.32 2.09
N SER A 106 -2.44 9.73 0.98
CA SER A 106 -3.15 10.41 -0.11
C SER A 106 -4.16 9.50 -0.81
N THR A 107 -3.79 8.25 -1.07
CA THR A 107 -4.69 7.27 -1.69
C THR A 107 -5.84 6.91 -0.75
N PHE A 108 -5.58 6.83 0.54
CA PHE A 108 -6.62 6.61 1.55
C PHE A 108 -7.68 7.70 1.52
N THR A 109 -7.27 8.97 1.54
CA THR A 109 -8.22 10.09 1.48
C THR A 109 -8.87 10.26 0.11
N HIS A 110 -8.23 9.80 -0.98
CA HIS A 110 -8.81 9.81 -2.32
C HIS A 110 -9.94 8.78 -2.47
N SER A 111 -9.74 7.53 -2.08
CA SER A 111 -10.67 6.43 -2.37
C SER A 111 -10.65 5.26 -1.36
N GLY A 112 -9.80 5.30 -0.32
CA GLY A 112 -9.74 4.24 0.68
C GLY A 112 -10.81 4.33 1.76
N MET A 113 -11.31 5.53 2.06
CA MET A 113 -12.28 5.75 3.15
C MET A 113 -13.58 4.97 2.97
N THR A 114 -14.06 4.82 1.75
CA THR A 114 -15.29 4.06 1.46
C THR A 114 -15.10 2.56 1.72
N GLY A 115 -13.92 2.03 1.39
CA GLY A 115 -13.57 0.64 1.71
C GLY A 115 -13.47 0.41 3.22
N LEU A 116 -12.88 1.36 3.95
CA LEU A 116 -12.82 1.28 5.41
C LEU A 116 -14.22 1.33 6.05
N LEU A 117 -15.10 2.21 5.56
CA LEU A 117 -16.49 2.29 6.02
C LEU A 117 -17.21 0.95 5.85
N ASP A 118 -17.01 0.30 4.72
CA ASP A 118 -17.59 -1.02 4.45
C ASP A 118 -17.03 -2.09 5.40
N CYS A 119 -15.72 -2.09 5.64
CA CYS A 119 -15.10 -2.99 6.62
C CYS A 119 -15.66 -2.78 8.03
N VAL A 120 -15.84 -1.54 8.46
CA VAL A 120 -16.42 -1.23 9.78
C VAL A 120 -17.88 -1.69 9.88
N ASN A 121 -18.70 -1.41 8.85
CA ASN A 121 -20.12 -1.78 8.85
C ASN A 121 -20.34 -3.30 8.90
N GLU A 122 -19.46 -4.06 8.25
CA GLU A 122 -19.55 -5.52 8.15
C GLU A 122 -18.73 -6.23 9.25
N ASN A 123 -18.02 -5.47 10.09
CA ASN A 123 -17.09 -6.01 11.08
C ASN A 123 -16.08 -6.98 10.42
N ALA A 124 -15.47 -6.55 9.32
CA ALA A 124 -14.58 -7.37 8.50
C ALA A 124 -13.25 -7.64 9.20
N ASP A 125 -12.77 -8.88 9.11
CA ASP A 125 -11.48 -9.30 9.64
C ASP A 125 -10.34 -8.90 8.69
N VAL A 126 -9.96 -7.62 8.72
CA VAL A 126 -8.96 -7.01 7.84
C VAL A 126 -8.05 -6.07 8.62
N THR A 127 -6.75 -6.29 8.52
CA THR A 127 -5.75 -5.35 9.05
C THR A 127 -5.37 -4.34 7.96
N ILE A 128 -5.53 -3.04 8.26
CA ILE A 128 -5.25 -1.96 7.31
C ILE A 128 -4.04 -1.16 7.78
N VAL A 129 -2.98 -1.15 6.97
CA VAL A 129 -1.77 -0.36 7.20
C VAL A 129 -1.82 0.89 6.35
N ILE A 130 -2.10 2.04 6.96
CA ILE A 130 -2.02 3.34 6.29
C ILE A 130 -0.60 3.86 6.41
N SER A 131 0.10 3.92 5.28
CA SER A 131 1.49 4.37 5.22
C SER A 131 1.54 5.88 4.99
N ASP A 132 1.65 6.62 6.09
CA ASP A 132 1.68 8.08 6.10
C ASP A 132 3.10 8.61 5.88
N ASN A 133 3.31 9.37 4.82
CA ASN A 133 4.53 10.11 4.54
C ASN A 133 4.25 11.60 4.28
N GLU A 134 3.05 12.06 4.61
CA GLU A 134 2.58 13.44 4.51
C GLU A 134 2.64 14.04 3.10
N THR A 135 2.93 13.24 2.07
CA THR A 135 3.12 13.76 0.72
C THR A 135 2.66 12.82 -0.38
N THR A 136 2.13 13.40 -1.46
CA THR A 136 1.87 12.70 -2.72
C THR A 136 3.13 12.75 -3.59
N ALA A 137 4.14 11.94 -3.24
CA ALA A 137 5.49 12.04 -3.78
C ALA A 137 5.59 11.75 -5.29
N MET A 138 4.83 10.78 -5.80
CA MET A 138 4.91 10.33 -7.20
C MET A 138 4.47 11.39 -8.22
N THR A 139 3.66 12.36 -7.83
CA THR A 139 3.13 13.41 -8.70
C THR A 139 3.82 14.76 -8.54
N GLY A 140 4.87 14.83 -7.73
CA GLY A 140 5.70 16.03 -7.58
C GLY A 140 5.80 16.58 -6.16
N GLY A 141 5.36 15.84 -5.15
CA GLY A 141 5.52 16.20 -3.74
C GLY A 141 4.47 17.21 -3.25
N GLN A 142 3.22 17.03 -3.63
CA GLN A 142 2.10 17.80 -3.10
C GLN A 142 1.77 17.35 -1.68
N ASP A 143 1.22 18.25 -0.86
CA ASP A 143 0.71 17.92 0.47
C ASP A 143 -0.40 16.87 0.37
N SER A 144 -0.37 15.91 1.29
CA SER A 144 -1.46 14.94 1.42
C SER A 144 -2.66 15.58 2.11
N ALA A 145 -3.86 15.34 1.59
CA ALA A 145 -5.09 15.77 2.24
C ALA A 145 -5.33 15.10 3.61
N GLY A 146 -4.66 13.96 3.85
CA GLY A 146 -4.70 13.20 5.09
C GLY A 146 -3.80 13.72 6.20
N THR A 147 -2.84 14.60 5.90
CA THR A 147 -1.84 15.06 6.85
C THR A 147 -2.46 15.56 8.18
N GLY A 148 -2.07 14.92 9.28
CA GLY A 148 -2.56 15.25 10.62
C GLY A 148 -4.05 14.97 10.87
N ARG A 149 -4.72 14.18 10.01
CA ARG A 149 -6.17 13.92 10.10
C ARG A 149 -6.53 12.44 10.05
N LEU A 150 -5.61 11.55 9.73
CA LEU A 150 -5.89 10.13 9.48
C LEU A 150 -6.58 9.47 10.67
N GLU A 151 -6.09 9.66 11.87
CA GLU A 151 -6.70 9.14 13.10
C GLU A 151 -8.13 9.63 13.29
N ALA A 152 -8.35 10.95 13.11
CA ALA A 152 -9.69 11.53 13.23
C ALA A 152 -10.65 11.02 12.14
N ILE A 153 -10.16 10.77 10.92
CA ILE A 153 -10.94 10.19 9.83
C ILE A 153 -11.31 8.74 10.18
N CYS A 154 -10.36 7.92 10.60
CA CYS A 154 -10.62 6.53 10.97
C CYS A 154 -11.63 6.43 12.13
N ALA A 155 -11.45 7.23 13.18
CA ALA A 155 -12.39 7.31 14.29
C ALA A 155 -13.78 7.80 13.84
N GLY A 156 -13.84 8.80 12.96
CA GLY A 156 -15.09 9.34 12.41
C GLY A 156 -15.84 8.35 11.51
N ILE A 157 -15.15 7.43 10.88
CA ILE A 157 -15.74 6.32 10.10
C ILE A 157 -16.29 5.24 11.04
N GLY A 158 -15.78 5.14 12.27
CA GLY A 158 -16.28 4.20 13.28
C GLY A 158 -15.27 3.12 13.68
N VAL A 159 -14.01 3.27 13.32
CA VAL A 159 -12.96 2.39 13.86
C VAL A 159 -12.83 2.63 15.36
N ALA A 160 -12.87 1.56 16.16
CA ALA A 160 -12.73 1.66 17.60
C ALA A 160 -11.35 2.25 17.98
N PRO A 161 -11.29 3.17 18.95
CA PRO A 161 -10.04 3.87 19.28
C PRO A 161 -8.87 2.95 19.64
N GLU A 162 -9.15 1.80 20.25
CA GLU A 162 -8.16 0.78 20.60
C GLU A 162 -7.50 0.12 19.37
N HIS A 163 -8.18 0.15 18.21
CA HIS A 163 -7.70 -0.37 16.92
C HIS A 163 -7.10 0.72 16.01
N ILE A 164 -6.97 1.96 16.50
CA ILE A 164 -6.26 3.01 15.79
C ILE A 164 -4.86 3.13 16.41
N ARG A 165 -3.89 2.50 15.76
CA ARG A 165 -2.51 2.43 16.27
C ARG A 165 -1.59 3.29 15.41
N VAL A 166 -0.82 4.15 16.04
CA VAL A 166 0.13 5.03 15.34
C VAL A 166 1.55 4.72 15.80
N VAL A 167 2.44 4.47 14.86
CA VAL A 167 3.84 4.20 15.14
C VAL A 167 4.75 4.78 14.06
N VAL A 168 5.88 5.32 14.47
CA VAL A 168 6.91 5.81 13.53
C VAL A 168 7.80 4.65 13.11
N PRO A 169 7.89 4.32 11.80
CA PRO A 169 8.63 3.17 11.32
C PRO A 169 10.14 3.43 11.33
N LEU A 170 10.75 3.25 12.48
CA LEU A 170 12.20 3.36 12.72
C LEU A 170 12.73 2.05 13.29
N LYS A 171 13.98 1.73 13.00
CA LYS A 171 14.62 0.48 13.49
C LYS A 171 14.51 0.28 15.00
N LYS A 172 14.59 1.35 15.78
CA LYS A 172 14.43 1.29 17.23
C LYS A 172 13.04 0.87 17.69
N ASN A 173 12.02 1.03 16.83
CA ASN A 173 10.62 0.73 17.12
C ASN A 173 10.18 -0.62 16.52
N TYR A 174 11.07 -1.43 15.94
CA TYR A 174 10.69 -2.67 15.25
C TYR A 174 9.95 -3.66 16.14
N GLU A 175 10.36 -3.82 17.38
CA GLU A 175 9.67 -4.76 18.30
C GLU A 175 8.27 -4.25 18.69
N GLU A 176 8.13 -2.95 18.89
CA GLU A 176 6.82 -2.31 19.08
C GLU A 176 5.91 -2.49 17.86
N MET A 177 6.44 -2.24 16.66
CA MET A 177 5.70 -2.44 15.41
C MET A 177 5.26 -3.89 15.23
N LYS A 178 6.13 -4.85 15.51
CA LYS A 178 5.78 -6.29 15.44
C LYS A 178 4.65 -6.63 16.40
N GLN A 179 4.74 -6.12 17.62
CA GLN A 179 3.70 -6.35 18.63
C GLN A 179 2.36 -5.78 18.19
N ILE A 180 2.34 -4.53 17.69
CA ILE A 180 1.13 -3.89 17.16
C ILE A 180 0.53 -4.70 16.01
N ILE A 181 1.37 -5.15 15.05
CA ILE A 181 0.88 -5.93 13.90
C ILE A 181 0.25 -7.25 14.36
N ARG A 182 0.82 -7.93 15.36
CA ARG A 182 0.24 -9.15 15.93
C ARG A 182 -1.11 -8.89 16.57
N GLU A 183 -1.17 -7.87 17.43
CA GLU A 183 -2.39 -7.48 18.13
C GLU A 183 -3.54 -7.10 17.19
N GLU A 184 -3.22 -6.49 16.05
CA GLU A 184 -4.24 -6.06 15.08
C GLU A 184 -4.56 -7.13 14.02
N ILE A 185 -3.86 -8.26 14.01
CA ILE A 185 -4.19 -9.43 13.17
C ILE A 185 -5.01 -10.46 13.96
N GLU A 186 -4.82 -10.58 15.28
CA GLU A 186 -5.56 -11.51 16.15
C GLU A 186 -7.04 -11.09 16.37
#